data_4e31f179c34a7969762192fb243b2a4a
#
_entry.id   4e31f179c34a7969762192fb243b2a4a
#
_cell.length_a   1.000
_cell.length_b   1.000
_cell.length_c   1.000
_cell.angle_alpha   90.00
_cell.angle_beta   90.00
_cell.angle_gamma   90.00
#
_symmetry.space_group_name_H-M   'P 1'
#
loop_
_entity.id
_entity.type
_entity.pdbx_description
1 polymer ?
#
loop_
_entity_poly.entity_id
_entity_poly.type
_entity_poly.pdbx_seq_one_letter_code
_entity_poly.pdbx_strand_id
1 'polypeptide(L)'
;MNTKIIIRIFLVIAVAFMAYLCVNSVVTPIKFEETRVQRETKVINNLVSLRTAEEQFRLDKGYYTADLDSLVTYLQTTPKKVVYMVGSLNEKQLEDGMTDHKAAKILERARQKAQRKMKFQGTDSLDMLYNYIWENDREVKAQGLQGFRRDTILSNMIQELYKGQYTEETIGEIIYIPYTNGMKFEVKTNNGYTDSRGYKTPLFEASAHYDTYLHDLNKQERVNLIDKKEKLDQYPGLKVGSVDEPNRNAGNWE
;
A
#
# COMPACT_ATOMS: atom_id res chain seq x y z
N MET A 1 30.80 3.22 65.36
CA MET A 1 31.13 2.84 63.95
C MET A 1 32.14 3.86 63.43
N ASN A 2 33.33 3.44 62.96
CA ASN A 2 34.41 4.38 62.60
C ASN A 2 33.96 5.28 61.40
N THR A 3 33.96 6.59 61.58
CA THR A 3 33.64 7.62 60.59
C THR A 3 34.34 7.35 59.24
N LYS A 4 35.54 6.85 59.25
CA LYS A 4 36.30 6.45 58.06
C LYS A 4 35.67 5.31 57.27
N ILE A 5 34.99 4.36 57.94
CA ILE A 5 34.30 3.25 57.30
C ILE A 5 32.99 3.74 56.65
N ILE A 6 32.26 4.64 57.31
CA ILE A 6 31.04 5.25 56.78
C ILE A 6 31.33 6.04 55.51
N ILE A 7 32.40 6.85 55.51
CA ILE A 7 32.83 7.63 54.33
C ILE A 7 33.22 6.69 53.18
N ARG A 8 33.92 5.58 53.42
CA ARG A 8 34.25 4.61 52.35
C ARG A 8 33.03 3.95 51.76
N ILE A 9 32.06 3.55 52.59
CA ILE A 9 30.80 2.95 52.11
C ILE A 9 30.01 3.95 51.28
N PHE A 10 29.90 5.19 51.75
CA PHE A 10 29.22 6.26 51.00
C PHE A 10 29.88 6.53 49.64
N LEU A 11 31.21 6.55 49.59
CA LEU A 11 31.96 6.75 48.35
C LEU A 11 31.74 5.60 47.35
N VAL A 12 31.71 4.35 47.80
CA VAL A 12 31.41 3.20 46.95
C VAL A 12 29.99 3.28 46.38
N ILE A 13 29.01 3.66 47.21
CA ILE A 13 27.64 3.85 46.78
C ILE A 13 27.55 4.99 45.75
N ALA A 14 28.23 6.11 45.96
CA ALA A 14 28.25 7.24 45.04
C ALA A 14 28.87 6.86 43.70
N VAL A 15 29.97 6.10 43.70
CA VAL A 15 30.59 5.61 42.45
C VAL A 15 29.65 4.64 41.71
N ALA A 16 29.03 3.70 42.42
CA ALA A 16 28.06 2.78 41.82
C ALA A 16 26.86 3.51 41.25
N PHE A 17 26.35 4.53 41.94
CA PHE A 17 25.27 5.37 41.45
C PHE A 17 25.64 6.19 40.19
N MET A 18 26.84 6.79 40.18
CA MET A 18 27.33 7.48 38.97
C MET A 18 27.50 6.52 37.80
N ALA A 19 28.06 5.34 38.02
CA ALA A 19 28.20 4.32 36.99
C ALA A 19 26.83 3.92 36.43
N TYR A 20 25.84 3.72 37.30
CA TYR A 20 24.45 3.45 36.86
C TYR A 20 23.89 4.59 36.02
N LEU A 21 24.06 5.85 36.43
CA LEU A 21 23.58 6.99 35.64
C LEU A 21 24.26 7.08 34.27
N CYS A 22 25.59 6.86 34.21
CA CYS A 22 26.33 6.84 32.94
C CYS A 22 25.81 5.76 31.99
N VAL A 23 25.64 4.54 32.49
CA VAL A 23 25.12 3.42 31.68
C VAL A 23 23.70 3.73 31.19
N ASN A 24 22.84 4.19 32.10
CA ASN A 24 21.45 4.49 31.75
C ASN A 24 21.33 5.65 30.75
N SER A 25 22.19 6.65 30.83
CA SER A 25 22.24 7.78 29.89
C SER A 25 22.60 7.36 28.46
N VAL A 26 23.33 6.27 28.27
CA VAL A 26 23.71 5.77 26.95
C VAL A 26 22.73 4.70 26.47
N VAL A 27 22.30 3.81 27.35
CA VAL A 27 21.43 2.67 26.97
C VAL A 27 20.01 3.12 26.65
N THR A 28 19.48 4.12 27.35
CA THR A 28 18.10 4.60 27.14
C THR A 28 17.84 5.12 25.72
N PRO A 29 18.63 6.07 25.17
CA PRO A 29 18.41 6.55 23.82
C PRO A 29 18.63 5.46 22.76
N ILE A 30 19.57 4.52 22.97
CA ILE A 30 19.81 3.42 22.04
C ILE A 30 18.57 2.51 21.95
N LYS A 31 18.03 2.09 23.10
CA LYS A 31 16.82 1.25 23.15
C LYS A 31 15.61 1.97 22.58
N PHE A 32 15.48 3.27 22.84
CA PHE A 32 14.40 4.09 22.27
C PHE A 32 14.50 4.08 20.75
N GLU A 33 15.67 4.36 20.19
CA GLU A 33 15.89 4.44 18.75
C GLU A 33 15.64 3.09 18.06
N GLU A 34 16.14 1.99 18.63
CA GLU A 34 15.90 0.65 18.10
C GLU A 34 14.41 0.31 18.07
N THR A 35 13.69 0.57 19.17
CA THR A 35 12.25 0.31 19.25
C THR A 35 11.46 1.25 18.32
N ARG A 36 11.88 2.51 18.21
CA ARG A 36 11.30 3.48 17.29
C ARG A 36 11.36 2.98 15.86
N VAL A 37 12.54 2.59 15.38
CA VAL A 37 12.74 2.10 14.01
C VAL A 37 11.89 0.87 13.71
N GLN A 38 11.79 -0.06 14.65
CA GLN A 38 10.93 -1.25 14.50
C GLN A 38 9.45 -0.87 14.37
N ARG A 39 8.97 0.08 15.19
CA ARG A 39 7.58 0.56 15.13
C ARG A 39 7.29 1.35 13.87
N GLU A 40 8.19 2.27 13.51
CA GLU A 40 8.08 3.06 12.28
C GLU A 40 7.96 2.15 11.04
N THR A 41 8.76 1.09 10.98
CA THR A 41 8.67 0.13 9.87
C THR A 41 7.26 -0.45 9.71
N LYS A 42 6.58 -0.79 10.80
CA LYS A 42 5.20 -1.30 10.73
C LYS A 42 4.18 -0.21 10.39
N VAL A 43 4.35 0.99 10.94
CA VAL A 43 3.49 2.14 10.60
C VAL A 43 3.64 2.50 9.12
N ILE A 44 4.88 2.53 8.61
CA ILE A 44 5.17 2.76 7.19
C ILE A 44 4.50 1.71 6.31
N ASN A 45 4.59 0.43 6.66
CA ASN A 45 3.94 -0.63 5.90
C ASN A 45 2.42 -0.43 5.80
N ASN A 46 1.76 -0.04 6.90
CA ASN A 46 0.34 0.26 6.89
C ASN A 46 0.04 1.52 6.06
N LEU A 47 0.85 2.58 6.17
CA LEU A 47 0.70 3.80 5.35
C LEU A 47 0.89 3.52 3.85
N VAL A 48 1.85 2.67 3.47
CA VAL A 48 2.05 2.24 2.08
C VAL A 48 0.85 1.42 1.60
N SER A 49 0.32 0.53 2.43
CA SER A 49 -0.89 -0.24 2.11
C SER A 49 -2.11 0.67 1.96
N LEU A 50 -2.27 1.65 2.85
CA LEU A 50 -3.34 2.65 2.78
C LEU A 50 -3.22 3.52 1.51
N ARG A 51 -2.01 3.97 1.17
CA ARG A 51 -1.73 4.68 -0.09
C ARG A 51 -2.18 3.87 -1.30
N THR A 52 -1.83 2.59 -1.33
CA THR A 52 -2.20 1.69 -2.43
C THR A 52 -3.72 1.54 -2.55
N ALA A 53 -4.43 1.43 -1.42
CA ALA A 53 -5.89 1.39 -1.38
C ALA A 53 -6.52 2.68 -1.91
N GLU A 54 -6.05 3.82 -1.45
CA GLU A 54 -6.55 5.14 -1.85
C GLU A 54 -6.27 5.43 -3.33
N GLU A 55 -5.11 5.05 -3.84
CA GLU A 55 -4.79 5.18 -5.26
C GLU A 55 -5.73 4.34 -6.14
N GLN A 56 -6.03 3.11 -5.71
CA GLN A 56 -6.98 2.26 -6.43
C GLN A 56 -8.40 2.83 -6.34
N PHE A 57 -8.81 3.30 -5.17
CA PHE A 57 -10.11 3.95 -5.00
C PHE A 57 -10.26 5.17 -5.91
N ARG A 58 -9.22 6.02 -5.99
CA ARG A 58 -9.18 7.17 -6.89
C ARG A 58 -9.26 6.76 -8.37
N LEU A 59 -8.56 5.70 -8.77
CA LEU A 59 -8.62 5.20 -10.15
C LEU A 59 -10.04 4.80 -10.56
N ASP A 60 -10.80 4.22 -9.63
CA ASP A 60 -12.15 3.71 -9.91
C ASP A 60 -13.25 4.79 -9.72
N LYS A 61 -13.07 5.68 -8.74
CA LYS A 61 -14.09 6.69 -8.35
C LYS A 61 -13.76 8.11 -8.83
N GLY A 62 -12.50 8.41 -9.14
CA GLY A 62 -12.04 9.73 -9.58
C GLY A 62 -11.65 10.69 -8.44
N TYR A 63 -11.79 10.29 -7.19
CA TYR A 63 -11.47 11.10 -6.01
C TYR A 63 -10.93 10.23 -4.87
N TYR A 64 -10.28 10.84 -3.88
CA TYR A 64 -9.85 10.18 -2.64
C TYR A 64 -10.91 10.27 -1.56
N THR A 65 -10.96 9.29 -0.65
CA THR A 65 -11.88 9.30 0.48
C THR A 65 -11.17 9.56 1.81
N ALA A 66 -11.77 10.34 2.69
CA ALA A 66 -11.32 10.47 4.08
C ALA A 66 -11.98 9.42 5.00
N ASP A 67 -12.99 8.70 4.50
CA ASP A 67 -13.69 7.68 5.25
C ASP A 67 -13.02 6.31 5.08
N LEU A 68 -12.21 5.96 6.06
CA LEU A 68 -11.44 4.73 6.10
C LEU A 68 -12.32 3.46 6.15
N ASP A 69 -13.50 3.52 6.76
CA ASP A 69 -14.41 2.36 6.82
C ASP A 69 -15.05 2.09 5.46
N SER A 70 -15.44 3.15 4.76
CA SER A 70 -15.88 3.06 3.36
C SER A 70 -14.79 2.53 2.44
N LEU A 71 -13.53 2.90 2.67
CA LEU A 71 -12.39 2.38 1.91
C LEU A 71 -12.20 0.87 2.11
N VAL A 72 -12.26 0.39 3.35
CA VAL A 72 -12.18 -1.06 3.65
C VAL A 72 -13.35 -1.81 3.01
N THR A 73 -14.57 -1.29 3.14
CA THR A 73 -15.76 -1.89 2.51
C THR A 73 -15.61 -1.97 0.99
N TYR A 74 -15.07 -0.91 0.35
CA TYR A 74 -14.77 -0.90 -1.07
C TYR A 74 -13.80 -2.01 -1.46
N LEU A 75 -12.69 -2.17 -0.73
CA LEU A 75 -11.69 -3.22 -1.00
C LEU A 75 -12.26 -4.63 -0.88
N GLN A 76 -13.17 -4.86 0.07
CA GLN A 76 -13.80 -6.16 0.30
C GLN A 76 -14.90 -6.51 -0.73
N THR A 77 -15.63 -5.51 -1.20
CA THR A 77 -16.84 -5.74 -2.01
C THR A 77 -16.63 -5.52 -3.51
N THR A 78 -15.63 -4.73 -3.90
CA THR A 78 -15.45 -4.36 -5.30
C THR A 78 -14.45 -5.29 -5.98
N PRO A 79 -14.83 -6.02 -7.04
CA PRO A 79 -13.89 -6.83 -7.79
C PRO A 79 -13.01 -5.95 -8.67
N LYS A 80 -11.72 -6.27 -8.74
CA LYS A 80 -10.76 -5.62 -9.65
C LYS A 80 -10.84 -6.23 -11.04
N LYS A 81 -10.94 -5.37 -12.05
CA LYS A 81 -10.83 -5.79 -13.45
C LYS A 81 -9.36 -6.00 -13.80
N VAL A 82 -8.98 -7.23 -14.07
CA VAL A 82 -7.61 -7.60 -14.46
C VAL A 82 -7.63 -8.09 -15.90
N VAL A 83 -6.70 -7.59 -16.71
CA VAL A 83 -6.52 -8.11 -18.06
C VAL A 83 -5.62 -9.34 -17.99
N TYR A 84 -6.21 -10.48 -18.23
CA TYR A 84 -5.48 -11.74 -18.35
C TYR A 84 -4.87 -11.83 -19.75
N MET A 85 -3.53 -11.87 -19.80
CA MET A 85 -2.77 -11.89 -21.05
C MET A 85 -2.00 -13.19 -21.18
N VAL A 86 -2.27 -13.95 -22.24
CA VAL A 86 -1.50 -15.15 -22.61
C VAL A 86 -1.04 -14.99 -24.06
N GLY A 87 0.19 -15.39 -24.31
CA GLY A 87 0.82 -15.28 -25.62
C GLY A 87 1.18 -13.85 -26.02
N SER A 88 2.04 -13.73 -27.02
CA SER A 88 2.44 -12.47 -27.65
C SER A 88 2.31 -12.58 -29.16
N LEU A 89 2.14 -11.45 -29.84
CA LEU A 89 2.24 -11.38 -31.28
C LEU A 89 3.69 -11.60 -31.71
N ASN A 90 3.92 -12.33 -32.79
CA ASN A 90 5.24 -12.51 -33.34
C ASN A 90 5.64 -11.31 -34.23
N GLU A 91 6.94 -11.19 -34.57
CA GLU A 91 7.47 -10.06 -35.35
C GLU A 91 6.74 -9.91 -36.68
N LYS A 92 6.48 -11.00 -37.40
CA LYS A 92 5.78 -10.97 -38.67
C LYS A 92 4.34 -10.42 -38.55
N GLN A 93 3.62 -10.79 -37.49
CA GLN A 93 2.29 -10.25 -37.23
C GLN A 93 2.32 -8.75 -36.93
N LEU A 94 3.35 -8.28 -36.23
CA LEU A 94 3.55 -6.85 -35.94
C LEU A 94 3.91 -6.07 -37.21
N GLU A 95 4.77 -6.60 -38.07
CA GLU A 95 5.11 -6.04 -39.40
C GLU A 95 3.90 -5.96 -40.31
N ASP A 96 3.04 -6.97 -40.31
CA ASP A 96 1.75 -7.01 -41.03
C ASP A 96 0.71 -6.04 -40.44
N GLY A 97 1.07 -5.23 -39.42
CA GLY A 97 0.22 -4.22 -38.79
C GLY A 97 -0.83 -4.80 -37.84
N MET A 98 -0.64 -6.04 -37.36
CA MET A 98 -1.42 -6.58 -36.26
C MET A 98 -1.04 -5.87 -34.96
N THR A 99 -2.05 -5.54 -34.16
CA THR A 99 -1.85 -4.97 -32.81
C THR A 99 -2.60 -5.84 -31.80
N ASP A 100 -2.20 -5.78 -30.53
CA ASP A 100 -2.90 -6.48 -29.44
C ASP A 100 -4.40 -6.18 -29.44
N HIS A 101 -4.77 -4.93 -29.73
CA HIS A 101 -6.19 -4.54 -29.81
C HIS A 101 -6.93 -5.19 -30.98
N LYS A 102 -6.30 -5.26 -32.17
CA LYS A 102 -6.88 -5.94 -33.33
C LYS A 102 -7.03 -7.43 -33.08
N ALA A 103 -6.00 -8.07 -32.53
CA ALA A 103 -5.99 -9.49 -32.18
C ALA A 103 -7.06 -9.82 -31.14
N ALA A 104 -7.17 -9.02 -30.07
CA ALA A 104 -8.22 -9.16 -29.06
C ALA A 104 -9.63 -9.03 -29.65
N LYS A 105 -9.84 -8.09 -30.59
CA LYS A 105 -11.13 -7.91 -31.27
C LYS A 105 -11.51 -9.09 -32.17
N ILE A 106 -10.54 -9.73 -32.82
CA ILE A 106 -10.75 -10.95 -33.60
C ILE A 106 -11.18 -12.09 -32.67
N LEU A 107 -10.46 -12.28 -31.58
CA LEU A 107 -10.78 -13.32 -30.59
C LEU A 107 -12.13 -13.09 -29.91
N GLU A 108 -12.48 -11.84 -29.59
CA GLU A 108 -13.78 -11.53 -29.01
C GLU A 108 -14.93 -11.91 -29.97
N ARG A 109 -14.80 -11.62 -31.27
CA ARG A 109 -15.76 -12.05 -32.28
C ARG A 109 -15.85 -13.57 -32.39
N ALA A 110 -14.71 -14.25 -32.37
CA ALA A 110 -14.63 -15.71 -32.36
C ALA A 110 -15.28 -16.31 -31.11
N ARG A 111 -15.06 -15.69 -29.94
CA ARG A 111 -15.67 -16.07 -28.67
C ARG A 111 -17.20 -16.00 -28.73
N GLN A 112 -17.75 -14.88 -29.21
CA GLN A 112 -19.19 -14.72 -29.34
C GLN A 112 -19.81 -15.77 -30.28
N LYS A 113 -19.14 -16.10 -31.42
CA LYS A 113 -19.56 -17.15 -32.33
C LYS A 113 -19.51 -18.54 -31.66
N ALA A 114 -18.45 -18.85 -30.95
CA ALA A 114 -18.27 -20.12 -30.27
C ALA A 114 -19.29 -20.31 -29.15
N GLN A 115 -19.53 -19.30 -28.32
CA GLN A 115 -20.54 -19.33 -27.25
C GLN A 115 -21.96 -19.64 -27.79
N ARG A 116 -22.34 -19.02 -28.90
CA ARG A 116 -23.66 -19.31 -29.56
C ARG A 116 -23.72 -20.74 -30.08
N LYS A 117 -22.63 -21.26 -30.65
CA LYS A 117 -22.59 -22.56 -31.32
C LYS A 117 -22.55 -23.73 -30.34
N MET A 118 -21.80 -23.57 -29.21
CA MET A 118 -21.63 -24.61 -28.20
C MET A 118 -22.70 -24.58 -27.11
N LYS A 119 -23.63 -23.61 -27.10
CA LYS A 119 -24.53 -23.36 -25.94
C LYS A 119 -23.76 -23.30 -24.61
N PHE A 120 -22.60 -22.64 -24.66
CA PHE A 120 -21.66 -22.53 -23.55
C PHE A 120 -22.36 -21.97 -22.31
N GLN A 121 -22.39 -22.72 -21.22
CA GLN A 121 -22.96 -22.27 -19.94
C GLN A 121 -21.86 -21.67 -19.07
N GLY A 122 -22.18 -20.70 -18.21
CA GLY A 122 -21.21 -19.95 -17.42
C GLY A 122 -20.39 -20.76 -16.40
N THR A 123 -20.65 -22.04 -16.27
CA THR A 123 -19.88 -23.00 -15.47
C THR A 123 -18.72 -23.65 -16.23
N ASP A 124 -18.67 -23.50 -17.55
CA ASP A 124 -17.62 -24.09 -18.36
C ASP A 124 -16.32 -23.26 -18.26
N SER A 125 -15.18 -23.96 -18.24
CA SER A 125 -13.88 -23.30 -18.15
C SER A 125 -13.60 -22.41 -19.36
N LEU A 126 -13.18 -21.18 -19.13
CA LEU A 126 -12.73 -20.27 -20.20
C LEU A 126 -11.61 -20.91 -21.05
N ASP A 127 -10.81 -21.77 -20.48
CA ASP A 127 -9.73 -22.46 -21.18
C ASP A 127 -10.29 -23.45 -22.22
N MET A 128 -11.40 -24.14 -21.94
CA MET A 128 -12.07 -25.01 -22.92
C MET A 128 -12.61 -24.20 -24.10
N LEU A 129 -13.18 -23.02 -23.82
CA LEU A 129 -13.70 -22.13 -24.86
C LEU A 129 -12.57 -21.62 -25.77
N TYR A 130 -11.46 -21.17 -25.21
CA TYR A 130 -10.32 -20.70 -26.01
C TYR A 130 -9.65 -21.82 -26.80
N ASN A 131 -9.47 -23.00 -26.24
CA ASN A 131 -8.97 -24.17 -26.97
C ASN A 131 -9.85 -24.47 -28.17
N TYR A 132 -11.18 -24.48 -27.97
CA TYR A 132 -12.12 -24.68 -29.08
C TYR A 132 -11.98 -23.58 -30.16
N ILE A 133 -11.84 -22.31 -29.78
CA ILE A 133 -11.68 -21.19 -30.72
C ILE A 133 -10.37 -21.35 -31.51
N TRP A 134 -9.28 -21.63 -30.86
CA TRP A 134 -7.98 -21.82 -31.52
C TRP A 134 -7.95 -22.99 -32.49
N GLU A 135 -8.75 -24.05 -32.22
CA GLU A 135 -8.85 -25.23 -33.06
C GLU A 135 -9.90 -25.13 -34.18
N ASN A 136 -10.90 -24.27 -34.06
CA ASN A 136 -12.05 -24.30 -34.97
C ASN A 136 -12.32 -22.99 -35.69
N ASP A 137 -11.86 -21.82 -35.21
CA ASP A 137 -12.10 -20.57 -35.89
C ASP A 137 -11.10 -20.31 -37.02
N ARG A 138 -11.60 -20.10 -38.25
CA ARG A 138 -10.77 -19.93 -39.44
C ARG A 138 -9.95 -18.61 -39.41
N GLU A 139 -10.56 -17.53 -38.91
CA GLU A 139 -9.91 -16.22 -38.85
C GLU A 139 -8.76 -16.23 -37.84
N VAL A 140 -8.97 -16.86 -36.65
CA VAL A 140 -7.96 -17.03 -35.61
C VAL A 140 -6.78 -17.86 -36.13
N LYS A 141 -7.05 -18.95 -36.86
CA LYS A 141 -6.00 -19.77 -37.48
C LYS A 141 -5.24 -19.03 -38.56
N ALA A 142 -5.95 -18.35 -39.46
CA ALA A 142 -5.33 -17.62 -40.56
C ALA A 142 -4.42 -16.48 -40.10
N GLN A 143 -4.73 -15.88 -38.96
CA GLN A 143 -3.93 -14.82 -38.34
C GLN A 143 -2.87 -15.34 -37.35
N GLY A 144 -2.76 -16.66 -37.16
CA GLY A 144 -1.80 -17.27 -36.25
C GLY A 144 -1.98 -16.88 -34.78
N LEU A 145 -3.22 -16.64 -34.35
CA LEU A 145 -3.56 -16.19 -33.00
C LEU A 145 -3.80 -17.35 -32.01
N GLN A 146 -3.34 -18.57 -32.34
CA GLN A 146 -3.38 -19.69 -31.41
C GLN A 146 -2.48 -19.40 -30.19
N GLY A 147 -3.02 -19.63 -29.00
CA GLY A 147 -2.32 -19.30 -27.76
C GLY A 147 -2.36 -17.82 -27.37
N PHE A 148 -2.87 -16.93 -28.23
CA PHE A 148 -3.08 -15.54 -27.87
C PHE A 148 -4.43 -15.37 -27.16
N ARG A 149 -4.41 -14.68 -25.99
CA ARG A 149 -5.60 -14.42 -25.21
C ARG A 149 -5.50 -13.09 -24.49
N ARG A 150 -6.54 -12.31 -24.53
CA ARG A 150 -6.71 -11.07 -23.78
C ARG A 150 -8.13 -11.05 -23.25
N ASP A 151 -8.28 -11.35 -21.97
CA ASP A 151 -9.57 -11.33 -21.27
C ASP A 151 -9.54 -10.34 -20.13
N THR A 152 -10.67 -9.71 -19.88
CA THR A 152 -10.87 -9.00 -18.63
C THR A 152 -11.62 -9.92 -17.68
N ILE A 153 -10.93 -10.35 -16.65
CA ILE A 153 -11.50 -11.16 -15.56
C ILE A 153 -11.72 -10.28 -14.33
N LEU A 154 -12.71 -10.65 -13.54
CA LEU A 154 -12.93 -10.06 -12.23
C LEU A 154 -12.13 -10.88 -11.22
N SER A 155 -11.20 -10.23 -10.54
CA SER A 155 -10.38 -10.82 -9.50
C SER A 155 -10.66 -10.17 -8.15
N ASN A 156 -10.28 -10.84 -7.07
CA ASN A 156 -10.39 -10.26 -5.74
C ASN A 156 -9.43 -9.07 -5.62
N MET A 157 -9.97 -7.90 -5.26
CA MET A 157 -9.23 -6.64 -5.17
C MET A 157 -8.04 -6.76 -4.22
N ILE A 158 -8.24 -7.37 -3.06
CA ILE A 158 -7.22 -7.50 -2.01
C ILE A 158 -6.06 -8.36 -2.48
N GLN A 159 -6.35 -9.49 -3.15
CA GLN A 159 -5.31 -10.38 -3.68
C GLN A 159 -4.47 -9.70 -4.76
N GLU A 160 -5.10 -8.93 -5.63
CA GLU A 160 -4.42 -8.23 -6.72
C GLU A 160 -3.56 -7.06 -6.24
N LEU A 161 -3.99 -6.33 -5.20
CA LEU A 161 -3.24 -5.19 -4.67
C LEU A 161 -2.09 -5.64 -3.75
N TYR A 162 -2.35 -6.64 -2.91
CA TYR A 162 -1.45 -6.99 -1.80
C TYR A 162 -0.82 -8.38 -1.93
N LYS A 163 -1.08 -9.11 -3.02
CA LYS A 163 -0.45 -10.41 -3.37
C LYS A 163 -0.46 -11.43 -2.21
N GLY A 164 -1.55 -11.48 -1.46
CA GLY A 164 -1.73 -12.40 -0.34
C GLY A 164 -1.20 -11.90 1.00
N GLN A 165 -0.71 -10.66 1.11
CA GLN A 165 -0.30 -10.06 2.38
C GLN A 165 -1.49 -9.88 3.34
N TYR A 166 -2.67 -9.60 2.81
CA TYR A 166 -3.92 -9.44 3.55
C TYR A 166 -5.01 -10.37 3.02
N THR A 167 -5.91 -10.73 3.91
CA THR A 167 -7.18 -11.44 3.60
C THR A 167 -8.36 -10.47 3.75
N GLU A 168 -9.57 -10.91 3.39
CA GLU A 168 -10.79 -10.12 3.59
C GLU A 168 -11.03 -9.79 5.07
N GLU A 169 -10.58 -10.66 5.98
CA GLU A 169 -10.71 -10.46 7.43
C GLU A 169 -9.66 -9.49 7.98
N THR A 170 -8.43 -9.53 7.45
CA THR A 170 -7.29 -8.76 7.99
C THR A 170 -7.08 -7.42 7.29
N ILE A 171 -7.70 -7.19 6.14
CA ILE A 171 -7.53 -5.93 5.38
C ILE A 171 -7.93 -4.69 6.20
N GLY A 172 -8.86 -4.84 7.14
CA GLY A 172 -9.25 -3.78 8.05
C GLY A 172 -8.12 -3.28 8.96
N GLU A 173 -7.03 -4.02 9.11
CA GLU A 173 -5.89 -3.61 9.94
C GLU A 173 -5.10 -2.44 9.34
N ILE A 174 -5.16 -2.24 8.02
CA ILE A 174 -4.41 -1.18 7.33
C ILE A 174 -4.82 0.23 7.76
N ILE A 175 -6.04 0.42 8.26
CA ILE A 175 -6.54 1.72 8.69
C ILE A 175 -6.15 2.10 10.12
N TYR A 176 -5.63 1.14 10.89
CA TYR A 176 -5.23 1.37 12.28
C TYR A 176 -3.72 1.59 12.41
N ILE A 177 -3.37 2.54 13.29
CA ILE A 177 -1.98 2.81 13.63
C ILE A 177 -1.48 1.67 14.55
N PRO A 178 -0.45 0.91 14.15
CA PRO A 178 0.14 -0.13 15.00
C PRO A 178 0.61 0.42 16.35
N TYR A 179 0.57 -0.44 17.38
CA TYR A 179 0.97 -0.12 18.76
C TYR A 179 0.09 0.95 19.43
N THR A 180 -1.15 1.11 18.96
CA THR A 180 -2.16 1.95 19.59
C THR A 180 -3.37 1.11 19.97
N ASN A 181 -4.23 1.65 20.83
CA ASN A 181 -5.48 0.97 21.23
C ASN A 181 -6.58 1.17 20.17
N GLY A 182 -6.30 0.79 18.91
CA GLY A 182 -7.27 0.90 17.81
C GLY A 182 -7.46 2.33 17.28
N MET A 183 -6.45 3.19 17.40
CA MET A 183 -6.50 4.52 16.77
C MET A 183 -6.31 4.38 15.26
N LYS A 184 -7.18 5.05 14.49
CA LYS A 184 -7.08 5.11 13.03
C LYS A 184 -6.07 6.18 12.60
N PHE A 185 -5.53 6.01 11.40
CA PHE A 185 -4.76 7.08 10.75
C PHE A 185 -5.62 8.33 10.56
N GLU A 186 -5.02 9.51 10.70
CA GLU A 186 -5.65 10.75 10.30
C GLU A 186 -5.53 10.89 8.78
N VAL A 187 -6.67 10.95 8.08
CA VAL A 187 -6.71 11.10 6.63
C VAL A 187 -7.40 12.40 6.27
N LYS A 188 -6.74 13.16 5.41
CA LYS A 188 -7.26 14.41 4.83
C LYS A 188 -7.30 14.27 3.31
N THR A 189 -8.29 14.89 2.68
CA THR A 189 -8.43 14.88 1.22
C THR A 189 -8.71 16.27 0.69
N ASN A 190 -8.13 16.60 -0.46
CA ASN A 190 -8.42 17.80 -1.22
C ASN A 190 -8.73 17.41 -2.67
N ASN A 191 -9.99 17.06 -2.92
CA ASN A 191 -10.46 16.61 -4.24
C ASN A 191 -10.70 17.79 -5.22
N GLY A 192 -10.55 19.02 -4.74
CA GLY A 192 -10.76 20.25 -5.52
C GLY A 192 -9.47 21.00 -5.90
N TYR A 193 -8.29 20.45 -5.57
CA TYR A 193 -7.03 21.11 -5.88
C TYR A 193 -6.89 21.36 -7.37
N THR A 194 -6.49 22.60 -7.70
CA THR A 194 -6.25 23.02 -9.09
C THR A 194 -4.85 23.61 -9.18
N ASP A 195 -4.02 23.08 -10.06
CA ASP A 195 -2.66 23.60 -10.26
C ASP A 195 -2.64 24.96 -10.97
N SER A 196 -1.47 25.58 -11.06
CA SER A 196 -1.28 26.87 -11.73
C SER A 196 -1.63 26.87 -13.22
N ARG A 197 -1.77 25.69 -13.83
CA ARG A 197 -2.14 25.50 -15.24
C ARG A 197 -3.62 25.18 -15.43
N GLY A 198 -4.40 25.11 -14.33
CA GLY A 198 -5.83 24.84 -14.36
C GLY A 198 -6.21 23.36 -14.34
N TYR A 199 -5.26 22.43 -14.16
CA TYR A 199 -5.56 21.00 -14.05
C TYR A 199 -6.05 20.65 -12.65
N LYS A 200 -7.21 20.01 -12.58
CA LYS A 200 -7.75 19.49 -11.33
C LYS A 200 -7.13 18.13 -11.01
N THR A 201 -6.54 18.02 -9.83
CA THR A 201 -5.93 16.78 -9.32
C THR A 201 -6.39 16.55 -7.90
N PRO A 202 -7.05 15.44 -7.60
CA PRO A 202 -7.37 15.10 -6.22
C PRO A 202 -6.09 14.79 -5.44
N LEU A 203 -6.03 15.26 -4.20
CA LEU A 203 -4.91 15.06 -3.29
C LEU A 203 -5.40 14.37 -2.01
N PHE A 204 -4.54 13.59 -1.38
CA PHE A 204 -4.78 13.04 -0.05
C PHE A 204 -3.52 13.08 0.80
N GLU A 205 -3.69 13.06 2.09
CA GLU A 205 -2.64 12.92 3.09
C GLU A 205 -3.11 11.95 4.17
N ALA A 206 -2.30 10.96 4.52
CA ALA A 206 -2.53 10.11 5.68
C ALA A 206 -1.35 10.22 6.64
N SER A 207 -1.61 10.36 7.93
CA SER A 207 -0.58 10.65 8.91
C SER A 207 -0.75 9.93 10.24
N ALA A 208 0.38 9.73 10.93
CA ALA A 208 0.48 9.22 12.29
C ALA A 208 1.52 10.02 13.08
N HIS A 209 1.10 10.72 14.12
CA HIS A 209 1.98 11.50 14.97
C HIS A 209 2.82 10.60 15.91
N TYR A 210 4.04 11.02 16.27
CA TYR A 210 4.90 10.24 17.18
C TYR A 210 4.26 9.95 18.54
N ASP A 211 3.46 10.88 19.06
CA ASP A 211 2.76 10.67 20.33
C ASP A 211 1.74 9.54 20.30
N THR A 212 1.26 9.13 19.12
CA THR A 212 0.29 8.04 19.03
C THR A 212 0.93 6.68 19.20
N TYR A 213 1.97 6.36 18.45
CA TYR A 213 2.57 5.01 18.43
C TYR A 213 3.87 4.86 19.23
N LEU A 214 4.38 5.96 19.83
CA LEU A 214 5.52 5.95 20.76
C LEU A 214 5.13 6.37 22.19
N HIS A 215 3.82 6.42 22.51
CA HIS A 215 3.28 7.00 23.74
C HIS A 215 3.80 6.29 25.02
N ASP A 216 4.09 5.01 24.94
CA ASP A 216 4.57 4.14 26.03
C ASP A 216 6.10 4.11 26.16
N LEU A 217 6.83 4.72 25.21
CA LEU A 217 8.28 4.81 25.26
C LEU A 217 8.78 5.98 26.13
N ASN A 218 10.10 6.09 26.30
CA ASN A 218 10.69 7.15 27.10
C ASN A 218 10.20 8.54 26.67
N LYS A 219 9.55 9.24 27.61
CA LYS A 219 8.91 10.54 27.35
C LYS A 219 9.91 11.61 26.89
N GLN A 220 11.11 11.65 27.53
CA GLN A 220 12.11 12.67 27.20
C GLN A 220 12.64 12.50 25.78
N GLU A 221 12.96 11.27 25.40
CA GLU A 221 13.45 10.97 24.05
C GLU A 221 12.38 11.26 22.98
N ARG A 222 11.10 10.95 23.28
CA ARG A 222 9.99 11.27 22.39
C ARG A 222 9.80 12.77 22.21
N VAL A 223 9.84 13.54 23.29
CA VAL A 223 9.75 15.03 23.22
C VAL A 223 10.93 15.58 22.43
N ASN A 224 12.15 15.12 22.69
CA ASN A 224 13.34 15.55 21.95
C ASN A 224 13.20 15.28 20.44
N LEU A 225 12.61 14.13 20.07
CA LEU A 225 12.38 13.75 18.68
C LEU A 225 11.35 14.68 18.01
N ILE A 226 10.25 14.97 18.69
CA ILE A 226 9.19 15.89 18.22
C ILE A 226 9.76 17.29 18.03
N ASP A 227 10.40 17.84 19.06
CA ASP A 227 11.04 19.18 19.01
C ASP A 227 12.05 19.29 17.86
N LYS A 228 12.83 18.22 17.63
CA LYS A 228 13.78 18.20 16.52
C LYS A 228 13.08 18.32 15.15
N LYS A 229 11.95 17.63 14.98
CA LYS A 229 11.17 17.69 13.73
C LYS A 229 10.52 19.07 13.54
N GLU A 230 9.88 19.59 14.58
CA GLU A 230 9.23 20.90 14.56
C GLU A 230 10.21 22.04 14.27
N LYS A 231 11.42 22.03 14.85
CA LYS A 231 12.49 23.00 14.57
C LYS A 231 12.99 22.98 13.12
N LEU A 232 12.72 21.89 12.40
CA LEU A 232 13.05 21.74 10.98
C LEU A 232 11.84 21.97 10.07
N ASP A 233 10.73 22.49 10.60
CA ASP A 233 9.44 22.63 9.91
C ASP A 233 8.95 21.32 9.28
N GLN A 234 9.29 20.18 9.91
CA GLN A 234 8.87 18.85 9.47
C GLN A 234 7.73 18.32 10.34
N TYR A 235 6.85 17.55 9.73
CA TYR A 235 5.79 16.87 10.48
C TYR A 235 6.38 15.94 11.56
N PRO A 236 5.98 16.06 12.83
CA PRO A 236 6.50 15.25 13.94
C PRO A 236 5.85 13.86 13.98
N GLY A 237 6.09 13.06 12.95
CA GLY A 237 5.51 11.76 12.73
C GLY A 237 5.79 11.22 11.35
N LEU A 238 5.02 10.24 10.96
CA LEU A 238 5.03 9.65 9.63
C LEU A 238 3.81 10.12 8.87
N LYS A 239 4.00 10.57 7.63
CA LYS A 239 2.91 10.93 6.73
C LYS A 239 3.20 10.53 5.30
N VAL A 240 2.14 10.23 4.55
CA VAL A 240 2.17 9.93 3.13
C VAL A 240 1.21 10.84 2.39
N GLY A 241 1.61 11.32 1.22
CA GLY A 241 0.85 12.29 0.45
C GLY A 241 0.95 13.72 0.98
N SER A 242 0.17 14.62 0.38
CA SER A 242 0.01 16.02 0.78
C SER A 242 -1.32 16.53 0.23
N VAL A 243 -2.02 17.35 1.01
CA VAL A 243 -3.25 18.03 0.57
C VAL A 243 -3.01 19.44 0.04
N ASP A 244 -1.79 19.95 0.21
CA ASP A 244 -1.40 21.31 -0.18
C ASP A 244 -0.82 21.34 -1.60
N GLU A 245 0.00 20.35 -1.95
CA GLU A 245 0.66 20.25 -3.25
C GLU A 245 0.84 18.79 -3.71
N PRO A 246 0.88 18.53 -5.04
CA PRO A 246 1.09 17.21 -5.58
C PRO A 246 2.53 16.73 -5.33
N ASN A 247 2.69 15.74 -4.47
CA ASN A 247 3.98 15.08 -4.17
C ASN A 247 4.05 13.62 -4.64
N ARG A 248 3.17 13.20 -5.57
CA ARG A 248 3.02 11.82 -6.05
C ARG A 248 2.72 10.82 -4.92
N ASN A 249 2.06 11.28 -3.88
CA ASN A 249 1.77 10.51 -2.67
C ASN A 249 3.04 9.94 -2.01
N ALA A 250 4.17 10.65 -2.10
CA ALA A 250 5.41 10.24 -1.45
C ALA A 250 5.27 10.31 0.08
N GLY A 251 5.97 9.40 0.77
CA GLY A 251 6.09 9.44 2.22
C GLY A 251 7.21 10.36 2.67
N ASN A 252 7.11 10.93 3.86
CA ASN A 252 8.16 11.80 4.42
C ASN A 252 9.42 11.03 4.90
N TRP A 253 9.45 9.74 4.63
CA TRP A 253 10.59 8.83 4.87
C TRP A 253 11.31 8.40 3.58
N GLU A 254 10.77 8.73 2.40
CA GLU A 254 11.31 8.38 1.08
C GLU A 254 12.45 9.29 0.63
#